data_f92f59169d16dad89686e3b632c73a0a
#
_entry.id   f92f59169d16dad89686e3b632c73a0a
#
_cell.length_a   1.000
_cell.length_b   1.000
_cell.length_c   1.000
_cell.angle_alpha   90.00
_cell.angle_beta   90.00
_cell.angle_gamma   90.00
#
_symmetry.space_group_name_H-M   'P 1'
#
loop_
_entity.id
_entity.type
_entity.pdbx_description
1 polymer ?
#
loop_
_entity_poly.entity_id
_entity_poly.type
_entity_poly.pdbx_seq_one_letter_code
_entity_poly.pdbx_strand_id
1 'polypeptide(L)'
;MSQKQDSNLFIQEYTPEFVDRWDELIDWDRRRQAEGKFFERILTANRSKTVLDIACGTGYHTVTLSLSGFDIAGSDGSPNMVEKAKENAKQSGIPDIRLLVANWTSLSTSFPNEKFDAIVCLGNALTHLFSDEERLKALGEIYSLLSDGGIAVIDHRNYDTMLDKGFTSKHLYYYLGETVDARPETVTEDLVRLQYSYSNGSVHHLTVCPIRQQY
;
A
#
# COMPACT_ATOMS: atom_id res chain seq x y z
N MET A 1 23.90 11.54 -14.96
CA MET A 1 23.14 10.31 -15.31
C MET A 1 22.58 9.82 -14.00
N SER A 2 21.27 9.99 -13.77
CA SER A 2 20.58 9.44 -12.60
C SER A 2 20.69 7.93 -12.67
N GLN A 3 21.21 7.27 -11.61
CA GLN A 3 21.13 5.81 -11.51
C GLN A 3 19.64 5.45 -11.49
N LYS A 4 19.22 4.64 -12.45
CA LYS A 4 17.84 4.14 -12.50
C LYS A 4 17.63 3.32 -11.23
N GLN A 5 16.78 3.80 -10.33
CA GLN A 5 16.46 3.10 -9.09
C GLN A 5 15.74 1.78 -9.42
N ASP A 6 16.04 0.72 -8.67
CA ASP A 6 15.41 -0.58 -8.86
C ASP A 6 14.03 -0.59 -8.17
N SER A 7 12.97 -0.85 -8.93
CA SER A 7 11.61 -0.96 -8.40
C SER A 7 11.40 -2.18 -7.47
N ASN A 8 12.42 -3.03 -7.29
CA ASN A 8 12.41 -4.08 -6.28
C ASN A 8 13.11 -3.67 -4.97
N LEU A 9 13.55 -2.41 -4.85
CA LEU A 9 14.23 -1.90 -3.67
C LEU A 9 13.42 -2.12 -2.39
N PHE A 10 12.09 -1.99 -2.47
CA PHE A 10 11.19 -2.21 -1.34
C PHE A 10 11.34 -3.61 -0.72
N ILE A 11 11.70 -4.64 -1.50
CA ILE A 11 11.91 -6.00 -0.98
C ILE A 11 13.09 -6.02 0.03
N GLN A 12 14.12 -5.20 -0.22
CA GLN A 12 15.28 -5.07 0.66
C GLN A 12 14.98 -4.15 1.85
N GLU A 13 14.12 -3.16 1.67
CA GLU A 13 13.78 -2.18 2.70
C GLU A 13 12.72 -2.70 3.69
N TYR A 14 11.75 -3.54 3.25
CA TYR A 14 10.80 -4.23 4.13
C TYR A 14 11.44 -5.46 4.77
N THR A 15 12.47 -5.23 5.60
CA THR A 15 13.13 -6.29 6.37
C THR A 15 12.15 -6.92 7.39
N PRO A 16 12.36 -8.17 7.84
CA PRO A 16 11.53 -8.77 8.87
C PRO A 16 11.38 -7.89 10.11
N GLU A 17 12.49 -7.31 10.61
CA GLU A 17 12.46 -6.44 11.80
C GLU A 17 11.61 -5.17 11.58
N PHE A 18 11.63 -4.60 10.38
CA PHE A 18 10.80 -3.43 10.07
C PHE A 18 9.32 -3.82 9.95
N VAL A 19 9.04 -4.93 9.28
CA VAL A 19 7.68 -5.43 9.09
C VAL A 19 7.03 -5.84 10.41
N ASP A 20 7.77 -6.48 11.31
CA ASP A 20 7.28 -6.86 12.65
C ASP A 20 6.76 -5.66 13.45
N ARG A 21 7.33 -4.48 13.19
CA ARG A 21 6.97 -3.23 13.86
C ARG A 21 6.10 -2.31 13.00
N TRP A 22 5.72 -2.73 11.81
CA TRP A 22 4.93 -1.91 10.89
C TRP A 22 3.58 -1.48 11.48
N ASP A 23 2.94 -2.38 12.23
CA ASP A 23 1.65 -2.11 12.85
C ASP A 23 1.74 -1.09 13.98
N GLU A 24 2.91 -0.91 14.63
CA GLU A 24 3.16 0.20 15.56
C GLU A 24 3.13 1.55 14.84
N LEU A 25 3.58 1.61 13.58
CA LEU A 25 3.56 2.81 12.75
C LEU A 25 2.15 3.12 12.23
N ILE A 26 1.44 2.09 11.75
CA ILE A 26 0.10 2.23 11.17
C ILE A 26 -0.93 2.56 12.26
N ASP A 27 -0.89 1.89 13.41
CA ASP A 27 -1.88 1.94 14.49
C ASP A 27 -3.30 1.68 13.94
N TRP A 28 -3.64 0.41 13.79
CA TRP A 28 -4.89 -0.03 13.15
C TRP A 28 -6.14 0.60 13.75
N ASP A 29 -6.19 0.78 15.06
CA ASP A 29 -7.38 1.34 15.74
C ASP A 29 -7.53 2.83 15.46
N ARG A 30 -6.45 3.60 15.54
CA ARG A 30 -6.45 5.02 15.21
C ARG A 30 -6.72 5.24 13.72
N ARG A 31 -6.12 4.41 12.87
CA ARG A 31 -6.35 4.48 11.44
C ARG A 31 -7.81 4.22 11.10
N ARG A 32 -8.44 3.20 11.71
CA ARG A 32 -9.86 2.93 11.56
C ARG A 32 -10.74 4.10 11.97
N GLN A 33 -10.38 4.79 13.07
CA GLN A 33 -11.10 5.99 13.51
C GLN A 33 -10.93 7.16 12.53
N ALA A 34 -9.71 7.38 12.02
CA ALA A 34 -9.39 8.48 11.11
C ALA A 34 -10.00 8.29 9.72
N GLU A 35 -9.92 7.08 9.15
CA GLU A 35 -10.49 6.73 7.84
C GLU A 35 -12.02 6.58 7.91
N GLY A 36 -12.53 6.14 9.05
CA GLY A 36 -13.93 5.75 9.18
C GLY A 36 -14.29 4.69 8.14
N LYS A 37 -15.40 4.92 7.45
CA LYS A 37 -15.89 4.02 6.38
C LYS A 37 -15.64 4.60 4.97
N PHE A 38 -14.54 5.30 4.76
CA PHE A 38 -14.30 6.00 3.50
C PHE A 38 -14.25 5.03 2.31
N PHE A 39 -13.38 4.02 2.37
CA PHE A 39 -13.24 3.04 1.28
C PHE A 39 -14.45 2.14 1.15
N GLU A 40 -15.05 1.68 2.25
CA GLU A 40 -16.29 0.92 2.21
C GLU A 40 -17.40 1.67 1.46
N ARG A 41 -17.53 2.99 1.69
CA ARG A 41 -18.54 3.82 0.99
C ARG A 41 -18.28 3.90 -0.52
N ILE A 42 -17.01 4.05 -0.93
CA ILE A 42 -16.64 4.06 -2.36
C ILE A 42 -17.03 2.72 -2.99
N LEU A 43 -16.63 1.60 -2.40
CA LEU A 43 -16.91 0.27 -2.91
C LEU A 43 -18.42 -0.01 -2.98
N THR A 44 -19.16 0.34 -1.93
CA THR A 44 -20.61 0.16 -1.86
C THR A 44 -21.34 1.02 -2.89
N ALA A 45 -20.95 2.29 -3.06
CA ALA A 45 -21.53 3.20 -4.04
C ALA A 45 -21.36 2.69 -5.48
N ASN A 46 -20.26 1.97 -5.74
CA ASN A 46 -19.97 1.35 -7.03
C ASN A 46 -20.47 -0.10 -7.12
N ARG A 47 -21.23 -0.59 -6.12
CA ARG A 47 -21.81 -1.94 -6.06
C ARG A 47 -20.78 -3.05 -6.15
N SER A 48 -19.53 -2.76 -5.75
CA SER A 48 -18.45 -3.74 -5.73
C SER A 48 -18.75 -4.82 -4.69
N LYS A 49 -18.54 -6.08 -5.05
CA LYS A 49 -18.66 -7.25 -4.17
C LYS A 49 -17.33 -7.96 -4.04
N THR A 50 -16.67 -8.21 -5.16
CA THR A 50 -15.35 -8.82 -5.23
C THR A 50 -14.28 -7.75 -5.30
N VAL A 51 -13.31 -7.80 -4.42
CA VAL A 51 -12.24 -6.79 -4.29
C VAL A 51 -10.87 -7.45 -4.32
N LEU A 52 -9.91 -6.84 -4.99
CA LEU A 52 -8.50 -7.22 -4.91
C LEU A 52 -7.71 -6.05 -4.32
N ASP A 53 -7.06 -6.27 -3.18
CA ASP A 53 -6.09 -5.35 -2.60
C ASP A 53 -4.69 -5.74 -3.09
N ILE A 54 -4.11 -4.93 -3.98
CA ILE A 54 -2.82 -5.25 -4.62
C ILE A 54 -1.60 -4.71 -3.86
N ALA A 55 -1.83 -4.08 -2.71
CA ALA A 55 -0.80 -3.53 -1.83
C ALA A 55 -1.20 -3.72 -0.37
N CYS A 56 -1.52 -4.97 0.00
CA CYS A 56 -2.15 -5.26 1.28
C CYS A 56 -1.27 -4.94 2.50
N GLY A 57 0.05 -4.83 2.33
CA GLY A 57 0.98 -4.61 3.43
C GLY A 57 0.78 -5.64 4.53
N THR A 58 0.64 -5.20 5.78
CA THR A 58 0.34 -6.07 6.93
C THR A 58 -1.16 -6.43 7.05
N GLY A 59 -1.98 -6.08 6.05
CA GLY A 59 -3.35 -6.56 5.92
C GLY A 59 -4.45 -5.62 6.42
N TYR A 60 -4.15 -4.40 6.83
CA TYR A 60 -5.13 -3.50 7.45
C TYR A 60 -6.42 -3.34 6.61
N HIS A 61 -6.31 -2.93 5.35
CA HIS A 61 -7.49 -2.74 4.51
C HIS A 61 -8.14 -4.07 4.10
N THR A 62 -7.32 -5.05 3.75
CA THR A 62 -7.83 -6.39 3.37
C THR A 62 -8.66 -7.01 4.48
N VAL A 63 -8.16 -6.95 5.73
CA VAL A 63 -8.88 -7.48 6.91
C VAL A 63 -10.14 -6.66 7.21
N THR A 64 -10.03 -5.34 7.24
CA THR A 64 -11.19 -4.49 7.58
C THR A 64 -12.30 -4.57 6.55
N LEU A 65 -11.99 -4.63 5.26
CA LEU A 65 -12.98 -4.79 4.19
C LEU A 65 -13.61 -6.19 4.22
N SER A 66 -12.82 -7.24 4.49
CA SER A 66 -13.35 -8.60 4.68
C SER A 66 -14.35 -8.66 5.83
N LEU A 67 -14.01 -8.08 6.97
CA LEU A 67 -14.92 -8.00 8.14
C LEU A 67 -16.18 -7.15 7.86
N SER A 68 -16.10 -6.23 6.90
CA SER A 68 -17.25 -5.43 6.42
C SER A 68 -18.10 -6.16 5.37
N GLY A 69 -17.76 -7.40 5.01
CA GLY A 69 -18.56 -8.29 4.17
C GLY A 69 -18.20 -8.28 2.68
N PHE A 70 -17.07 -7.68 2.29
CA PHE A 70 -16.56 -7.81 0.93
C PHE A 70 -15.87 -9.16 0.73
N ASP A 71 -16.06 -9.76 -0.45
CA ASP A 71 -15.26 -10.90 -0.91
C ASP A 71 -13.93 -10.36 -1.43
N ILE A 72 -12.88 -10.44 -0.61
CA ILE A 72 -11.61 -9.77 -0.87
C ILE A 72 -10.43 -10.74 -0.84
N ALA A 73 -9.55 -10.61 -1.82
CA ALA A 73 -8.20 -11.15 -1.80
C ALA A 73 -7.19 -10.01 -1.64
N GLY A 74 -6.05 -10.31 -1.01
CA GLY A 74 -4.93 -9.38 -0.87
C GLY A 74 -3.66 -9.90 -1.50
N SER A 75 -2.84 -8.99 -2.01
CA SER A 75 -1.49 -9.30 -2.46
C SER A 75 -0.52 -8.17 -2.13
N ASP A 76 0.74 -8.51 -1.98
CA ASP A 76 1.84 -7.56 -1.80
C ASP A 76 3.10 -8.09 -2.49
N GLY A 77 3.97 -7.20 -2.92
CA GLY A 77 5.27 -7.59 -3.50
C GLY A 77 6.27 -8.09 -2.48
N SER A 78 6.10 -7.75 -1.20
CA SER A 78 6.96 -8.17 -0.10
C SER A 78 6.45 -9.46 0.55
N PRO A 79 7.23 -10.55 0.51
CA PRO A 79 6.87 -11.78 1.22
C PRO A 79 6.70 -11.56 2.73
N ASN A 80 7.52 -10.69 3.34
CA ASN A 80 7.44 -10.40 4.77
C ASN A 80 6.11 -9.72 5.13
N MET A 81 5.64 -8.77 4.28
CA MET A 81 4.34 -8.13 4.46
C MET A 81 3.19 -9.14 4.37
N VAL A 82 3.22 -10.03 3.36
CA VAL A 82 2.18 -11.05 3.19
C VAL A 82 2.13 -12.01 4.37
N GLU A 83 3.28 -12.43 4.90
CA GLU A 83 3.32 -13.31 6.07
C GLU A 83 2.72 -12.61 7.30
N LYS A 84 3.09 -11.35 7.53
CA LYS A 84 2.51 -10.54 8.60
C LYS A 84 1.01 -10.32 8.43
N ALA A 85 0.55 -10.11 7.19
CA ALA A 85 -0.88 -9.99 6.88
C ALA A 85 -1.66 -11.26 7.24
N LYS A 86 -1.09 -12.45 6.98
CA LYS A 86 -1.71 -13.74 7.38
C LYS A 86 -1.80 -13.88 8.89
N GLU A 87 -0.77 -13.48 9.62
CA GLU A 87 -0.80 -13.46 11.09
C GLU A 87 -1.91 -12.55 11.61
N ASN A 88 -2.00 -11.33 11.09
CA ASN A 88 -3.01 -10.35 11.47
C ASN A 88 -4.43 -10.80 11.09
N ALA A 89 -4.62 -11.41 9.93
CA ALA A 89 -5.89 -11.99 9.52
C ALA A 89 -6.34 -13.12 10.47
N LYS A 90 -5.42 -14.01 10.83
CA LYS A 90 -5.67 -15.07 11.81
C LYS A 90 -6.07 -14.51 13.18
N GLN A 91 -5.36 -13.49 13.67
CA GLN A 91 -5.68 -12.80 14.93
C GLN A 91 -7.03 -12.10 14.88
N SER A 92 -7.44 -11.63 13.69
CA SER A 92 -8.74 -10.99 13.44
C SER A 92 -9.89 -11.98 13.20
N GLY A 93 -9.64 -13.30 13.29
CA GLY A 93 -10.65 -14.33 13.16
C GLY A 93 -11.01 -14.71 11.72
N ILE A 94 -10.22 -14.34 10.74
CA ILE A 94 -10.41 -14.66 9.30
C ILE A 94 -9.17 -15.36 8.70
N PRO A 95 -8.76 -16.54 9.24
CA PRO A 95 -7.51 -17.20 8.85
C PRO A 95 -7.49 -17.66 7.38
N ASP A 96 -8.64 -17.83 6.77
CA ASP A 96 -8.78 -18.39 5.41
C ASP A 96 -8.82 -17.30 4.32
N ILE A 97 -8.62 -16.02 4.68
CA ILE A 97 -8.55 -14.95 3.69
C ILE A 97 -7.37 -15.20 2.72
N ARG A 98 -7.63 -15.03 1.44
CA ARG A 98 -6.64 -15.28 0.39
C ARG A 98 -5.61 -14.15 0.36
N LEU A 99 -4.36 -14.46 0.70
CA LEU A 99 -3.22 -13.53 0.70
C LEU A 99 -2.04 -14.13 -0.08
N LEU A 100 -1.53 -13.42 -1.08
CA LEU A 100 -0.51 -13.89 -2.01
C LEU A 100 0.64 -12.90 -2.15
N VAL A 101 1.84 -13.42 -2.43
CA VAL A 101 2.93 -12.59 -2.95
C VAL A 101 2.72 -12.39 -4.45
N ALA A 102 2.57 -11.16 -4.91
CA ALA A 102 2.38 -10.85 -6.32
C ALA A 102 3.04 -9.54 -6.72
N ASN A 103 3.61 -9.50 -7.93
CA ASN A 103 4.19 -8.29 -8.49
C ASN A 103 3.14 -7.54 -9.32
N TRP A 104 3.06 -6.23 -9.17
CA TRP A 104 2.10 -5.37 -9.88
C TRP A 104 2.23 -5.45 -11.40
N THR A 105 3.42 -5.72 -11.94
CA THR A 105 3.65 -5.83 -13.38
C THR A 105 3.32 -7.22 -13.97
N SER A 106 2.76 -8.12 -13.16
CA SER A 106 2.38 -9.48 -13.55
C SER A 106 1.25 -10.06 -12.70
N LEU A 107 0.33 -9.22 -12.23
CA LEU A 107 -0.80 -9.62 -11.38
C LEU A 107 -1.67 -10.71 -12.01
N SER A 108 -1.93 -10.62 -13.32
CA SER A 108 -2.72 -11.61 -14.08
C SER A 108 -2.14 -13.03 -14.01
N THR A 109 -0.85 -13.17 -13.77
CA THR A 109 -0.21 -14.47 -13.54
C THR A 109 -0.59 -15.08 -12.19
N SER A 110 -0.78 -14.25 -11.18
CA SER A 110 -1.18 -14.67 -9.82
C SER A 110 -2.68 -14.86 -9.67
N PHE A 111 -3.47 -14.21 -10.54
CA PHE A 111 -4.92 -14.24 -10.56
C PHE A 111 -5.44 -14.64 -11.96
N PRO A 112 -5.10 -15.86 -12.45
CA PRO A 112 -5.43 -16.27 -13.82
C PRO A 112 -6.93 -16.42 -14.00
N ASN A 113 -7.47 -15.78 -15.08
CA ASN A 113 -8.90 -15.81 -15.43
C ASN A 113 -9.86 -15.23 -14.37
N GLU A 114 -9.34 -14.49 -13.39
CA GLU A 114 -10.15 -13.83 -12.39
C GLU A 114 -10.49 -12.40 -12.80
N LYS A 115 -11.62 -11.92 -12.29
CA LYS A 115 -12.08 -10.53 -12.45
C LYS A 115 -12.63 -10.03 -11.13
N PHE A 116 -12.39 -8.77 -10.85
CA PHE A 116 -12.81 -8.11 -9.61
C PHE A 116 -13.66 -6.89 -9.92
N ASP A 117 -14.69 -6.64 -9.11
CA ASP A 117 -15.51 -5.44 -9.23
C ASP A 117 -14.72 -4.18 -8.82
N ALA A 118 -13.77 -4.36 -7.92
CA ALA A 118 -12.86 -3.28 -7.54
C ALA A 118 -11.43 -3.80 -7.31
N ILE A 119 -10.46 -2.97 -7.68
CA ILE A 119 -9.05 -3.17 -7.31
C ILE A 119 -8.60 -1.96 -6.52
N VAL A 120 -8.00 -2.20 -5.35
CA VAL A 120 -7.47 -1.13 -4.50
C VAL A 120 -5.95 -1.23 -4.39
N CYS A 121 -5.27 -0.08 -4.46
CA CYS A 121 -3.84 0.08 -4.26
C CYS A 121 -3.63 1.24 -3.30
N LEU A 122 -3.60 0.94 -2.00
CA LEU A 122 -3.67 1.93 -0.95
C LEU A 122 -2.36 2.05 -0.17
N GLY A 123 -2.25 3.14 0.60
CA GLY A 123 -1.08 3.36 1.45
C GLY A 123 0.15 3.91 0.73
N ASN A 124 -0.04 4.65 -0.39
CA ASN A 124 1.07 5.24 -1.16
C ASN A 124 1.90 4.22 -1.95
N ALA A 125 1.38 3.02 -2.19
CA ALA A 125 2.15 1.88 -2.64
C ALA A 125 2.65 2.01 -4.09
N LEU A 126 1.85 2.58 -5.01
CA LEU A 126 2.24 2.71 -6.43
C LEU A 126 3.56 3.47 -6.64
N THR A 127 3.97 4.27 -5.67
CA THR A 127 5.22 5.05 -5.70
C THR A 127 6.50 4.21 -5.52
N HIS A 128 6.37 2.91 -5.25
CA HIS A 128 7.48 1.96 -5.33
C HIS A 128 7.87 1.61 -6.76
N LEU A 129 7.07 2.00 -7.76
CA LEU A 129 7.43 1.87 -9.17
C LEU A 129 8.15 3.14 -9.65
N PHE A 130 9.44 3.01 -9.98
CA PHE A 130 10.32 4.15 -10.27
C PHE A 130 10.28 4.62 -11.73
N SER A 131 9.62 3.88 -12.63
CA SER A 131 9.50 4.27 -14.03
C SER A 131 8.05 4.34 -14.50
N ASP A 132 7.78 5.24 -15.47
CA ASP A 132 6.47 5.34 -16.11
C ASP A 132 6.12 4.05 -16.84
N GLU A 133 7.10 3.36 -17.42
CA GLU A 133 6.92 2.08 -18.10
C GLU A 133 6.35 1.02 -17.14
N GLU A 134 6.93 0.89 -15.94
CA GLU A 134 6.42 -0.05 -14.92
C GLU A 134 5.04 0.36 -14.40
N ARG A 135 4.82 1.67 -14.18
CA ARG A 135 3.50 2.17 -13.77
C ARG A 135 2.43 1.89 -14.82
N LEU A 136 2.71 2.16 -16.10
CA LEU A 136 1.79 1.84 -17.20
C LEU A 136 1.52 0.33 -17.29
N LYS A 137 2.55 -0.50 -17.11
CA LYS A 137 2.39 -1.95 -17.11
C LYS A 137 1.51 -2.40 -15.93
N ALA A 138 1.74 -1.88 -14.73
CA ALA A 138 0.92 -2.18 -13.55
C ALA A 138 -0.54 -1.73 -13.75
N LEU A 139 -0.77 -0.54 -14.31
CA LEU A 139 -2.12 -0.08 -14.66
C LEU A 139 -2.79 -0.97 -15.71
N GLY A 140 -2.02 -1.48 -16.68
CA GLY A 140 -2.51 -2.48 -17.64
C GLY A 140 -2.93 -3.79 -16.99
N GLU A 141 -2.15 -4.30 -16.01
CA GLU A 141 -2.49 -5.48 -15.22
C GLU A 141 -3.76 -5.25 -14.38
N ILE A 142 -3.85 -4.09 -13.70
CA ILE A 142 -5.06 -3.69 -12.97
C ILE A 142 -6.27 -3.68 -13.90
N TYR A 143 -6.17 -3.01 -15.04
CA TYR A 143 -7.25 -2.96 -16.03
C TYR A 143 -7.65 -4.37 -16.52
N SER A 144 -6.68 -5.24 -16.75
CA SER A 144 -6.93 -6.61 -17.22
C SER A 144 -7.69 -7.47 -16.21
N LEU A 145 -7.60 -7.17 -14.91
CA LEU A 145 -8.28 -7.90 -13.82
C LEU A 145 -9.59 -7.25 -13.37
N LEU A 146 -9.95 -6.06 -13.87
CA LEU A 146 -11.25 -5.45 -13.58
C LEU A 146 -12.37 -6.13 -14.38
N SER A 147 -13.51 -6.31 -13.72
CA SER A 147 -14.78 -6.65 -14.36
C SER A 147 -15.24 -5.47 -15.24
N ASP A 148 -16.15 -5.73 -16.18
CA ASP A 148 -16.78 -4.67 -16.96
C ASP A 148 -17.53 -3.69 -16.03
N GLY A 149 -17.13 -2.42 -16.11
CA GLY A 149 -17.65 -1.37 -15.20
C GLY A 149 -17.06 -1.38 -13.80
N GLY A 150 -16.05 -2.20 -13.55
CA GLY A 150 -15.29 -2.23 -12.30
C GLY A 150 -14.45 -0.96 -12.10
N ILE A 151 -14.01 -0.71 -10.87
CA ILE A 151 -13.26 0.48 -10.49
C ILE A 151 -11.87 0.15 -9.93
N ALA A 152 -10.91 1.05 -10.18
CA ALA A 152 -9.63 1.06 -9.47
C ALA A 152 -9.59 2.24 -8.50
N VAL A 153 -9.15 2.00 -7.26
CA VAL A 153 -8.94 3.04 -6.24
C VAL A 153 -7.47 3.04 -5.87
N ILE A 154 -6.78 4.11 -6.21
CA ILE A 154 -5.35 4.28 -5.94
C ILE A 154 -5.19 5.53 -5.08
N ASP A 155 -4.50 5.40 -3.94
CA ASP A 155 -4.14 6.56 -3.15
C ASP A 155 -2.63 6.78 -3.14
N HIS A 156 -2.23 8.01 -3.00
CA HIS A 156 -0.85 8.40 -2.77
C HIS A 156 -0.76 9.75 -2.07
N ARG A 157 0.43 10.06 -1.53
CA ARG A 157 0.67 11.34 -0.87
C ARG A 157 0.54 12.49 -1.85
N ASN A 158 0.20 13.66 -1.32
CA ASN A 158 0.25 14.90 -2.09
C ASN A 158 1.71 15.33 -2.30
N TYR A 159 2.32 14.76 -3.35
CA TYR A 159 3.71 15.05 -3.69
C TYR A 159 3.90 16.46 -4.22
N ASP A 160 2.90 17.10 -4.82
CA ASP A 160 2.99 18.51 -5.22
C ASP A 160 3.26 19.38 -4.01
N THR A 161 2.50 19.20 -2.93
CA THR A 161 2.75 19.93 -1.69
C THR A 161 4.09 19.58 -1.06
N MET A 162 4.50 18.32 -1.08
CA MET A 162 5.77 17.87 -0.51
C MET A 162 6.96 18.47 -1.24
N LEU A 163 6.93 18.50 -2.58
CA LEU A 163 8.01 19.01 -3.42
C LEU A 163 8.06 20.54 -3.44
N ASP A 164 6.91 21.20 -3.50
CA ASP A 164 6.84 22.65 -3.67
C ASP A 164 6.92 23.44 -2.35
N LYS A 165 6.42 22.87 -1.25
CA LYS A 165 6.32 23.56 0.05
C LYS A 165 7.20 22.96 1.15
N GLY A 166 7.81 21.83 0.87
CA GLY A 166 8.53 21.03 1.84
C GLY A 166 7.60 20.19 2.73
N PHE A 167 8.10 19.06 3.15
CA PHE A 167 7.42 18.18 4.10
C PHE A 167 8.03 18.38 5.48
N THR A 168 7.24 18.82 6.44
CA THR A 168 7.74 19.25 7.74
C THR A 168 7.32 18.36 8.91
N SER A 169 6.42 17.39 8.70
CA SER A 169 5.87 16.63 9.81
C SER A 169 5.44 15.21 9.42
N LYS A 170 5.29 14.37 10.45
CA LYS A 170 4.67 13.05 10.35
C LYS A 170 3.32 13.13 9.63
N HIS A 171 3.11 12.26 8.66
CA HIS A 171 1.89 12.24 7.89
C HIS A 171 0.78 11.51 8.67
N LEU A 172 -0.02 12.27 9.42
CA LEU A 172 -1.03 11.79 10.36
C LEU A 172 -2.13 10.91 9.74
N TYR A 173 -2.24 10.85 8.42
CA TYR A 173 -3.23 9.99 7.76
C TYR A 173 -2.75 8.55 7.62
N TYR A 174 -1.48 8.35 7.27
CA TYR A 174 -0.92 7.00 7.06
C TYR A 174 -0.26 6.43 8.31
N TYR A 175 0.35 7.29 9.14
CA TYR A 175 1.21 6.90 10.25
C TYR A 175 0.70 7.52 11.54
N LEU A 176 -0.14 6.79 12.24
CA LEU A 176 -0.83 7.26 13.44
C LEU A 176 -0.17 6.79 14.74
N GLY A 177 0.76 5.83 14.67
CA GLY A 177 1.49 5.34 15.82
C GLY A 177 2.27 6.45 16.55
N GLU A 178 2.15 6.54 17.86
CA GLU A 178 2.82 7.56 18.67
C GLU A 178 4.28 7.23 19.00
N THR A 179 4.63 5.95 18.93
CA THR A 179 5.96 5.42 19.27
C THR A 179 6.96 5.50 18.14
N VAL A 180 6.52 5.94 16.95
CA VAL A 180 7.33 6.01 15.74
C VAL A 180 7.33 7.42 15.19
N ASP A 181 8.53 7.97 14.96
CA ASP A 181 8.72 9.19 14.20
C ASP A 181 8.98 8.85 12.72
N ALA A 182 8.21 9.47 11.82
CA ALA A 182 8.35 9.28 10.38
C ALA A 182 8.59 10.64 9.70
N ARG A 183 9.75 10.79 9.09
CA ARG A 183 10.15 12.05 8.43
C ARG A 183 10.89 11.80 7.13
N PRO A 184 10.84 12.73 6.18
CA PRO A 184 11.67 12.65 4.99
C PRO A 184 13.13 12.96 5.36
N GLU A 185 14.05 12.14 4.85
CA GLU A 185 15.49 12.35 4.89
C GLU A 185 15.96 13.05 3.62
N THR A 186 15.37 12.66 2.49
CA THR A 186 15.66 13.23 1.16
C THR A 186 14.35 13.46 0.43
N VAL A 187 14.22 14.61 -0.22
CA VAL A 187 13.07 14.97 -1.09
C VAL A 187 13.61 15.63 -2.34
N THR A 188 13.42 14.97 -3.48
CA THR A 188 13.77 15.48 -4.82
C THR A 188 12.62 15.14 -5.78
N GLU A 189 12.66 15.66 -7.01
CA GLU A 189 11.67 15.32 -8.05
C GLU A 189 11.68 13.82 -8.41
N ASP A 190 12.82 13.15 -8.25
CA ASP A 190 12.99 11.76 -8.66
C ASP A 190 12.87 10.76 -7.50
N LEU A 191 13.02 11.25 -6.25
CA LEU A 191 13.17 10.36 -5.10
C LEU A 191 12.76 11.04 -3.80
N VAL A 192 11.98 10.30 -3.01
CA VAL A 192 11.74 10.62 -1.60
C VAL A 192 12.21 9.43 -0.76
N ARG A 193 13.14 9.70 0.17
CA ARG A 193 13.56 8.73 1.17
C ARG A 193 12.98 9.12 2.52
N LEU A 194 12.22 8.20 3.12
CA LEU A 194 11.59 8.37 4.42
C LEU A 194 12.38 7.59 5.47
N GLN A 195 12.60 8.22 6.62
CA GLN A 195 13.19 7.60 7.80
C GLN A 195 12.10 7.33 8.83
N TYR A 196 12.12 6.15 9.42
CA TYR A 196 11.25 5.71 10.50
C TYR A 196 12.09 5.40 11.72
N SER A 197 11.91 6.17 12.78
CA SER A 197 12.67 6.05 14.03
C SER A 197 11.73 5.58 15.13
N TYR A 198 12.03 4.43 15.70
CA TYR A 198 11.26 3.79 16.75
C TYR A 198 11.80 4.12 18.14
N SER A 199 10.95 4.07 19.16
CA SER A 199 11.29 4.38 20.55
C SER A 199 12.39 3.48 21.14
N ASN A 200 12.60 2.28 20.59
CA ASN A 200 13.70 1.38 20.99
C ASN A 200 15.05 1.73 20.35
N GLY A 201 15.12 2.79 19.53
CA GLY A 201 16.31 3.24 18.83
C GLY A 201 16.52 2.60 17.45
N SER A 202 15.67 1.66 17.00
CA SER A 202 15.77 1.14 15.63
C SER A 202 15.36 2.20 14.61
N VAL A 203 16.04 2.19 13.46
CA VAL A 203 15.80 3.13 12.36
C VAL A 203 15.69 2.32 11.07
N HIS A 204 14.63 2.60 10.31
CA HIS A 204 14.38 1.98 9.00
C HIS A 204 14.11 3.05 7.95
N HIS A 205 14.24 2.69 6.70
CA HIS A 205 14.05 3.61 5.59
C HIS A 205 13.16 3.00 4.52
N LEU A 206 12.38 3.85 3.83
CA LEU A 206 11.70 3.50 2.59
C LEU A 206 11.99 4.56 1.54
N THR A 207 12.27 4.10 0.35
CA THR A 207 12.56 4.93 -0.80
C THR A 207 11.44 4.79 -1.82
N VAL A 208 10.87 5.91 -2.24
CA VAL A 208 9.75 5.98 -3.17
C VAL A 208 9.99 7.02 -4.25
N CYS A 209 9.33 6.86 -5.39
CA CYS A 209 9.31 7.83 -6.47
C CYS A 209 8.10 8.76 -6.26
N PRO A 210 8.29 10.08 -6.08
CA PRO A 210 7.16 10.99 -5.99
C PRO A 210 6.40 11.04 -7.33
N ILE A 211 5.07 11.01 -7.25
CA ILE A 211 4.18 11.14 -8.40
C ILE A 211 3.40 12.43 -8.21
N ARG A 212 3.64 13.43 -9.08
CA ARG A 212 2.86 14.67 -9.07
C ARG A 212 1.43 14.40 -9.51
N GLN A 213 0.48 15.18 -8.96
CA GLN A 213 -0.94 15.09 -9.32
C GLN A 213 -1.29 15.88 -10.58
N GLN A 214 -0.40 16.75 -11.02
CA GLN A 214 -0.59 17.53 -12.25
C GLN A 214 -0.02 16.74 -13.43
N TYR A 215 -0.90 16.31 -14.29
CA TYR A 215 -0.62 15.76 -15.60
C TYR A 215 -1.22 16.66 -16.68
#